data_f3847c6f4f16cd58e6f6d5db907fd6ef
#
_entry.id   f3847c6f4f16cd58e6f6d5db907fd6ef
#
_cell.length_a   1.000
_cell.length_b   1.000
_cell.length_c   1.000
_cell.angle_alpha   90.00
_cell.angle_beta   90.00
_cell.angle_gamma   90.00
#
_symmetry.space_group_name_H-M   'P 1'
#
loop_
_entity.id
_entity.type
_entity.pdbx_description
1 polymer ?
#
loop_
_entity_poly.entity_id
_entity_poly.type
_entity_poly.pdbx_seq_one_letter_code
_entity_poly.pdbx_strand_id
1 'polypeptide(L)'
;MNEKKWQLLPVCGKEAENLDIILACDGASSVGQIGHEVAVKLTREEEGARMCCITAIGAGSKAHTDIARKARRLIVINGCQMECASKIVRNAGIEPTYEITVAKEGVDKLPTLDFDDQEVERIAEKIVSDLNKRQLDD
;
A
#
# COMPACT_ATOMS: atom_id res chain seq x y z
N MET A 1 18.23 -19.23 24.86
CA MET A 1 17.09 -18.30 24.82
C MET A 1 17.00 -17.73 23.43
N ASN A 2 15.86 -17.93 22.78
CA ASN A 2 15.66 -17.42 21.42
C ASN A 2 15.22 -15.96 21.47
N GLU A 3 16.12 -15.09 21.15
CA GLU A 3 15.75 -13.69 20.99
C GLU A 3 15.06 -13.53 19.65
N LYS A 4 13.80 -13.17 19.67
CA LYS A 4 13.08 -12.83 18.44
C LYS A 4 13.62 -11.50 17.93
N LYS A 5 14.09 -11.51 16.70
CA LYS A 5 14.49 -10.28 16.02
C LYS A 5 13.26 -9.71 15.32
N TRP A 6 12.85 -8.56 15.74
CA TRP A 6 11.73 -7.84 15.13
C TRP A 6 12.28 -6.77 14.20
N GLN A 7 11.72 -6.68 13.02
CA GLN A 7 11.96 -5.54 12.15
C GLN A 7 11.09 -4.38 12.64
N LEU A 8 11.72 -3.41 13.30
CA LEU A 8 11.01 -2.23 13.75
C LEU A 8 10.87 -1.24 12.60
N LEU A 9 9.68 -0.68 12.46
CA LEU A 9 9.36 0.23 11.37
C LEU A 9 9.38 1.68 11.85
N PRO A 10 9.63 2.66 10.96
CA PRO A 10 9.52 4.06 11.33
C PRO A 10 8.11 4.39 11.81
N VAL A 11 8.00 5.32 12.72
CA VAL A 11 6.71 5.78 13.23
C VAL A 11 6.08 6.74 12.23
N CYS A 12 4.98 6.35 11.59
CA CYS A 12 4.33 7.12 10.54
C CYS A 12 4.04 8.57 10.96
N GLY A 13 3.51 8.76 12.16
CA GLY A 13 3.13 10.09 12.64
C GLY A 13 4.29 11.05 12.81
N LYS A 14 5.51 10.53 12.97
CA LYS A 14 6.71 11.36 13.17
C LYS A 14 7.51 11.58 11.90
N GLU A 15 7.42 10.66 10.95
CA GLU A 15 8.32 10.62 9.79
C GLU A 15 7.60 10.60 8.44
N ALA A 16 6.29 10.84 8.42
CA ALA A 16 5.48 10.73 7.19
C ALA A 16 6.08 11.47 5.99
N GLU A 17 6.61 12.66 6.19
CA GLU A 17 7.19 13.47 5.12
C GLU A 17 8.44 12.87 4.47
N ASN A 18 9.06 11.92 5.15
CA ASN A 18 10.24 11.19 4.65
C ASN A 18 9.89 9.80 4.13
N LEU A 19 8.61 9.44 4.12
CA LEU A 19 8.17 8.09 3.82
C LEU A 19 7.24 8.04 2.62
N ASP A 20 7.38 6.96 1.85
CA ASP A 20 6.37 6.54 0.91
C ASP A 20 5.35 5.73 1.70
N ILE A 21 4.21 6.33 1.98
CA ILE A 21 3.14 5.70 2.75
C ILE A 21 2.30 4.84 1.82
N ILE A 22 2.11 3.59 2.19
CA ILE A 22 1.37 2.61 1.39
C ILE A 22 0.06 2.27 2.08
N LEU A 23 -1.03 2.40 1.37
CA LEU A 23 -2.36 2.05 1.84
C LEU A 23 -2.93 0.97 0.91
N ALA A 24 -3.16 -0.22 1.47
CA ALA A 24 -3.71 -1.35 0.74
C ALA A 24 -5.14 -1.61 1.18
N CYS A 25 -5.96 -2.14 0.28
CA CYS A 25 -7.36 -2.40 0.59
C CYS A 25 -7.56 -3.53 1.61
N ASP A 26 -6.64 -4.50 1.65
CA ASP A 26 -6.65 -5.64 2.59
C ASP A 26 -7.94 -6.48 2.53
N GLY A 27 -8.66 -6.44 1.43
CA GLY A 27 -9.97 -7.08 1.31
C GLY A 27 -9.92 -8.61 1.31
N ALA A 28 -11.07 -9.21 1.62
CA ALA A 28 -11.22 -10.65 1.77
C ALA A 28 -11.45 -11.33 0.41
N SER A 29 -10.45 -11.30 -0.45
CA SER A 29 -10.44 -11.95 -1.76
C SER A 29 -8.99 -12.16 -2.19
N SER A 30 -8.77 -12.95 -3.25
CA SER A 30 -7.43 -13.18 -3.77
C SER A 30 -6.69 -11.87 -4.07
N VAL A 31 -7.33 -10.95 -4.79
CA VAL A 31 -6.70 -9.69 -5.18
C VAL A 31 -6.49 -8.74 -4.00
N GLY A 32 -7.39 -8.75 -3.01
CA GLY A 32 -7.21 -7.95 -1.79
C GLY A 32 -6.03 -8.44 -0.97
N GLN A 33 -5.86 -9.75 -0.85
CA GLN A 33 -4.75 -10.34 -0.11
C GLN A 33 -3.43 -10.16 -0.85
N ILE A 34 -3.42 -10.23 -2.18
CA ILE A 34 -2.23 -9.91 -2.97
C ILE A 34 -1.79 -8.47 -2.68
N GLY A 35 -2.71 -7.51 -2.74
CA GLY A 35 -2.39 -6.11 -2.45
C GLY A 35 -1.82 -5.91 -1.05
N HIS A 36 -2.37 -6.61 -0.06
CA HIS A 36 -1.86 -6.62 1.30
C HIS A 36 -0.41 -7.12 1.34
N GLU A 37 -0.15 -8.27 0.75
CA GLU A 37 1.19 -8.86 0.75
C GLU A 37 2.21 -8.01 -0.01
N VAL A 38 1.78 -7.34 -1.08
CA VAL A 38 2.63 -6.38 -1.80
C VAL A 38 3.02 -5.23 -0.88
N ALA A 39 2.07 -4.68 -0.13
CA ALA A 39 2.35 -3.60 0.81
C ALA A 39 3.32 -4.05 1.91
N VAL A 40 3.15 -5.27 2.43
CA VAL A 40 4.06 -5.86 3.43
C VAL A 40 5.46 -6.00 2.84
N LYS A 41 5.56 -6.58 1.63
CA LYS A 41 6.85 -6.80 0.96
C LYS A 41 7.59 -5.50 0.73
N LEU A 42 6.93 -4.48 0.20
CA LEU A 42 7.54 -3.17 -0.03
C LEU A 42 8.01 -2.54 1.28
N THR A 43 7.22 -2.63 2.32
CA THR A 43 7.57 -2.10 3.64
C THR A 43 8.83 -2.78 4.20
N ARG A 44 8.93 -4.09 4.03
CA ARG A 44 10.07 -4.86 4.54
C ARG A 44 11.35 -4.67 3.74
N GLU A 45 11.23 -4.49 2.43
CA GLU A 45 12.37 -4.57 1.52
C GLU A 45 12.84 -3.22 0.96
N GLU A 46 11.92 -2.25 0.83
CA GLU A 46 12.26 -0.95 0.24
C GLU A 46 12.49 0.09 1.32
N GLU A 47 13.66 0.72 1.30
CA GLU A 47 13.98 1.78 2.24
C GLU A 47 13.02 2.97 2.04
N GLY A 48 12.46 3.44 3.14
CA GLY A 48 11.53 4.57 3.12
C GLY A 48 10.10 4.23 2.77
N ALA A 49 9.79 2.95 2.51
CA ALA A 49 8.42 2.50 2.30
C ALA A 49 7.79 2.05 3.63
N ARG A 50 6.55 2.44 3.85
CA ARG A 50 5.87 2.15 5.13
C ARG A 50 4.38 1.95 4.92
N MET A 51 3.92 0.73 5.13
CA MET A 51 2.48 0.43 5.14
C MET A 51 1.81 1.15 6.30
N CYS A 52 0.67 1.75 6.05
CA CYS A 52 -0.13 2.40 7.08
C CYS A 52 -1.57 1.86 7.05
N CYS A 53 -2.47 2.45 7.84
CA CYS A 53 -3.78 1.86 8.12
C CYS A 53 -4.89 2.52 7.29
N ILE A 54 -5.29 1.87 6.21
CA ILE A 54 -6.42 2.35 5.39
C ILE A 54 -7.73 2.35 6.21
N THR A 55 -7.92 1.36 7.05
CA THR A 55 -9.11 1.25 7.89
C THR A 55 -9.26 2.44 8.83
N ALA A 56 -8.14 2.93 9.36
CA ALA A 56 -8.15 4.10 10.25
C ALA A 56 -8.63 5.35 9.51
N ILE A 57 -8.19 5.55 8.26
CA ILE A 57 -8.66 6.67 7.43
C ILE A 57 -10.15 6.51 7.15
N GLY A 58 -10.59 5.30 6.80
CA GLY A 58 -12.01 5.00 6.59
C GLY A 58 -12.86 5.23 7.83
N ALA A 59 -12.28 5.04 9.01
CA ALA A 59 -12.96 5.28 10.28
C ALA A 59 -12.96 6.75 10.71
N GLY A 60 -12.35 7.63 9.91
CA GLY A 60 -12.34 9.06 10.21
C GLY A 60 -11.23 9.51 11.14
N SER A 61 -10.16 8.73 11.30
CA SER A 61 -9.02 9.12 12.14
C SER A 61 -8.29 10.31 11.51
N LYS A 62 -8.32 11.44 12.21
CA LYS A 62 -7.63 12.64 11.75
C LYS A 62 -6.11 12.42 11.71
N ALA A 63 -5.56 11.74 12.71
CA ALA A 63 -4.13 11.46 12.77
C ALA A 63 -3.64 10.70 11.54
N HIS A 64 -4.39 9.67 11.12
CA HIS A 64 -4.01 8.86 9.95
C HIS A 64 -4.25 9.60 8.64
N THR A 65 -5.29 10.41 8.57
CA THR A 65 -5.52 11.28 7.41
C THR A 65 -4.36 12.28 7.25
N ASP A 66 -3.89 12.85 8.35
CA ASP A 66 -2.75 13.77 8.32
C ASP A 66 -1.46 13.08 7.88
N ILE A 67 -1.24 11.83 8.31
CA ILE A 67 -0.10 11.02 7.83
C ILE A 67 -0.14 10.87 6.32
N ALA A 68 -1.29 10.48 5.78
CA ALA A 68 -1.46 10.31 4.34
C ALA A 68 -1.22 11.63 3.59
N ARG A 69 -1.71 12.72 4.15
CA ARG A 69 -1.56 14.06 3.53
C ARG A 69 -0.11 14.53 3.52
N LYS A 70 0.66 14.20 4.56
CA LYS A 70 2.05 14.62 4.71
C LYS A 70 3.04 13.69 4.04
N ALA A 71 2.61 12.52 3.58
CA ALA A 71 3.49 11.50 2.99
C ALA A 71 4.34 12.10 1.87
N ARG A 72 5.60 11.69 1.80
CA ARG A 72 6.48 12.04 0.68
C ARG A 72 5.85 11.60 -0.64
N ARG A 73 5.36 10.37 -0.69
CA ARG A 73 4.51 9.83 -1.76
C ARG A 73 3.43 8.99 -1.12
N LEU A 74 2.21 9.08 -1.63
CA LEU A 74 1.11 8.26 -1.15
C LEU A 74 0.77 7.21 -2.21
N ILE A 75 1.03 5.96 -1.88
CA ILE A 75 0.84 4.80 -2.75
C ILE A 75 -0.40 4.05 -2.31
N VAL A 76 -1.37 3.90 -3.20
CA VAL A 76 -2.62 3.21 -2.90
C VAL A 76 -2.72 1.95 -3.74
N ILE A 77 -2.96 0.82 -3.09
CA ILE A 77 -3.08 -0.48 -3.74
C ILE A 77 -4.51 -0.99 -3.54
N ASN A 78 -5.29 -0.95 -4.62
CA ASN A 78 -6.63 -1.51 -4.64
C ASN A 78 -6.57 -2.99 -5.02
N GLY A 79 -7.48 -3.80 -4.46
CA GLY A 79 -7.58 -5.20 -4.85
C GLY A 79 -8.41 -5.37 -6.11
N CYS A 80 -9.69 -5.02 -6.08
CA CYS A 80 -10.60 -5.19 -7.21
C CYS A 80 -11.07 -3.86 -7.79
N GLN A 81 -11.91 -3.95 -8.83
CA GLN A 81 -12.41 -2.78 -9.57
C GLN A 81 -13.29 -1.85 -8.75
N MET A 82 -13.70 -2.25 -7.55
CA MET A 82 -14.41 -1.34 -6.64
C MET A 82 -13.50 -0.21 -6.17
N GLU A 83 -12.20 -0.44 -6.13
CA GLU A 83 -11.19 0.57 -5.77
C GLU A 83 -11.48 1.26 -4.44
N CYS A 84 -11.85 0.47 -3.44
CA CYS A 84 -12.25 0.99 -2.12
C CYS A 84 -11.17 1.82 -1.45
N ALA A 85 -9.92 1.40 -1.53
CA ALA A 85 -8.82 2.14 -0.91
C ALA A 85 -8.67 3.53 -1.52
N SER A 86 -8.72 3.64 -2.85
CA SER A 86 -8.69 4.94 -3.52
C SER A 86 -9.88 5.81 -3.15
N LYS A 87 -11.07 5.22 -3.05
CA LYS A 87 -12.28 5.95 -2.65
C LYS A 87 -12.17 6.48 -1.23
N ILE A 88 -11.67 5.69 -0.31
CA ILE A 88 -11.46 6.11 1.09
C ILE A 88 -10.52 7.32 1.14
N VAL A 89 -9.42 7.26 0.42
CA VAL A 89 -8.43 8.34 0.38
C VAL A 89 -9.04 9.62 -0.21
N ARG A 90 -9.75 9.49 -1.34
CA ARG A 90 -10.39 10.65 -1.99
C ARG A 90 -11.53 11.23 -1.15
N ASN A 91 -12.29 10.38 -0.45
CA ASN A 91 -13.33 10.85 0.46
C ASN A 91 -12.74 11.66 1.62
N ALA A 92 -11.48 11.40 1.97
CA ALA A 92 -10.77 12.19 2.98
C ALA A 92 -10.12 13.45 2.41
N GLY A 93 -10.34 13.74 1.13
CA GLY A 93 -9.82 14.94 0.46
C GLY A 93 -8.37 14.84 0.01
N ILE A 94 -7.88 13.63 -0.21
CA ILE A 94 -6.48 13.39 -0.58
C ILE A 94 -6.41 12.72 -1.95
N GLU A 95 -5.47 13.16 -2.80
CA GLU A 95 -5.15 12.50 -4.05
C GLU A 95 -3.94 11.59 -3.89
N PRO A 96 -4.02 10.31 -4.29
CA PRO A 96 -2.85 9.43 -4.29
C PRO A 96 -1.77 9.96 -5.23
N THR A 97 -0.50 9.79 -4.83
CA THR A 97 0.63 10.03 -5.75
C THR A 97 0.72 8.92 -6.79
N TYR A 98 0.41 7.71 -6.38
CA TYR A 98 0.43 6.52 -7.22
C TYR A 98 -0.72 5.61 -6.79
N GLU A 99 -1.42 5.04 -7.74
CA GLU A 99 -2.45 4.04 -7.44
C GLU A 99 -2.41 2.91 -8.45
N ILE A 100 -2.72 1.71 -7.98
CA ILE A 100 -2.76 0.51 -8.80
C ILE A 100 -3.94 -0.34 -8.34
N THR A 101 -4.51 -1.10 -9.25
CA THR A 101 -5.59 -2.04 -8.95
C THR A 101 -5.14 -3.43 -9.41
N VAL A 102 -4.96 -4.34 -8.46
CA VAL A 102 -4.42 -5.69 -8.72
C VAL A 102 -5.24 -6.41 -9.78
N ALA A 103 -6.56 -6.35 -9.70
CA ALA A 103 -7.44 -7.02 -10.67
C ALA A 103 -7.27 -6.49 -12.10
N LYS A 104 -6.76 -5.27 -12.28
CA LYS A 104 -6.50 -4.70 -13.60
C LYS A 104 -5.11 -5.06 -14.13
N GLU A 105 -4.32 -5.76 -13.33
CA GLU A 105 -2.97 -6.21 -13.69
C GLU A 105 -2.95 -7.68 -14.11
N GLY A 106 -4.08 -8.18 -14.59
CA GLY A 106 -4.18 -9.54 -15.12
C GLY A 106 -4.41 -10.61 -14.05
N VAL A 107 -4.78 -10.23 -12.85
CA VAL A 107 -5.06 -11.17 -11.77
C VAL A 107 -6.56 -11.28 -11.55
N ASP A 108 -7.08 -12.50 -11.59
CA ASP A 108 -8.51 -12.75 -11.37
C ASP A 108 -8.89 -12.60 -9.90
N LYS A 109 -10.01 -11.94 -9.66
CA LYS A 109 -10.59 -11.87 -8.33
C LYS A 109 -11.34 -13.18 -8.06
N LEU A 110 -10.86 -13.95 -7.09
CA LEU A 110 -11.46 -15.21 -6.69
C LEU A 110 -11.93 -15.13 -5.22
N PRO A 111 -13.01 -15.85 -4.87
CA PRO A 111 -13.53 -15.86 -3.50
C PRO A 111 -12.70 -16.77 -2.60
N THR A 112 -11.44 -16.43 -2.42
CA THR A 112 -10.47 -17.18 -1.62
C THR A 112 -9.46 -16.19 -1.02
N LEU A 113 -8.81 -16.60 0.06
CA LEU A 113 -7.70 -15.84 0.63
C LEU A 113 -6.36 -16.30 0.08
N ASP A 114 -6.38 -17.37 -0.73
CA ASP A 114 -5.17 -17.92 -1.33
C ASP A 114 -4.77 -17.13 -2.58
N PHE A 115 -3.50 -17.09 -2.85
CA PHE A 115 -2.95 -16.42 -4.02
C PHE A 115 -1.58 -17.00 -4.39
N ASP A 116 -1.12 -16.68 -5.59
CA ASP A 116 0.19 -17.07 -6.08
C ASP A 116 1.22 -16.03 -5.64
N ASP A 117 2.25 -16.46 -4.94
CA ASP A 117 3.34 -15.60 -4.47
C ASP A 117 4.06 -14.89 -5.62
N GLN A 118 4.07 -15.51 -6.82
CA GLN A 118 4.68 -14.90 -8.00
C GLN A 118 3.94 -13.62 -8.42
N GLU A 119 2.63 -13.58 -8.20
CA GLU A 119 1.84 -12.37 -8.48
C GLU A 119 2.18 -11.24 -7.52
N VAL A 120 2.45 -11.56 -6.25
CA VAL A 120 2.91 -10.57 -5.27
C VAL A 120 4.23 -9.95 -5.73
N GLU A 121 5.19 -10.78 -6.14
CA GLU A 121 6.48 -10.31 -6.61
C GLU A 121 6.35 -9.45 -7.86
N ARG A 122 5.54 -9.89 -8.82
CA ARG A 122 5.34 -9.18 -10.09
C ARG A 122 4.74 -7.79 -9.86
N ILE A 123 3.71 -7.69 -9.02
CA ILE A 123 3.06 -6.41 -8.73
C ILE A 123 4.01 -5.49 -7.95
N ALA A 124 4.73 -6.04 -6.97
CA ALA A 124 5.70 -5.26 -6.20
C ALA A 124 6.80 -4.68 -7.11
N GLU A 125 7.33 -5.48 -8.02
CA GLU A 125 8.34 -5.04 -8.99
C GLU A 125 7.80 -3.95 -9.91
N LYS A 126 6.55 -4.09 -10.36
CA LYS A 126 5.91 -3.08 -11.19
C LYS A 126 5.81 -1.75 -10.45
N ILE A 127 5.41 -1.75 -9.20
CA ILE A 127 5.30 -0.53 -8.40
C ILE A 127 6.67 0.15 -8.28
N VAL A 128 7.70 -0.60 -7.91
CA VAL A 128 9.05 -0.07 -7.77
C VAL A 128 9.55 0.51 -9.11
N SER A 129 9.33 -0.22 -10.21
CA SER A 129 9.71 0.24 -11.54
C SER A 129 8.99 1.54 -11.93
N ASP A 130 7.68 1.61 -11.69
CA ASP A 130 6.88 2.78 -12.01
C ASP A 130 7.32 4.01 -11.21
N LEU A 131 7.60 3.82 -9.92
CA LEU A 131 8.05 4.90 -9.04
C LEU A 131 9.45 5.40 -9.47
N ASN A 132 10.34 4.50 -9.84
CA ASN A 132 11.68 4.86 -10.31
C ASN A 132 11.62 5.64 -11.62
N LYS A 133 10.75 5.28 -12.53
CA LYS A 133 10.55 6.01 -13.79
C LYS A 133 10.07 7.44 -13.53
N ARG A 134 9.12 7.62 -12.61
CA ARG A 134 8.63 8.94 -12.24
C ARG A 134 9.72 9.81 -11.64
N GLN A 135 10.61 9.20 -10.87
CA GLN A 135 11.73 9.90 -10.24
C GLN A 135 12.74 10.40 -11.27
N LEU A 136 12.93 9.66 -12.38
CA LEU A 136 13.81 10.05 -13.46
C LEU A 136 13.19 11.13 -14.36
N ASP A 137 11.88 11.17 -14.46
CA ASP A 137 11.14 12.14 -15.29
C ASP A 137 10.97 13.50 -14.61
N ASP A 138 11.19 13.53 -13.31
CA ASP A 138 11.18 14.75 -12.52
C ASP A 138 12.60 15.38 -12.50
#